data_cd40e52935feb5215dc63de4d344eca8
#
_entry.id   cd40e52935feb5215dc63de4d344eca8
#
_cell.length_a   1.000
_cell.length_b   1.000
_cell.length_c   1.000
_cell.angle_alpha   90.00
_cell.angle_beta   90.00
_cell.angle_gamma   90.00
#
_symmetry.space_group_name_H-M   'P 1'
#
loop_
_entity.id
_entity.type
_entity.pdbx_description
1 polymer ?
#
loop_
_entity_poly.entity_id
_entity_poly.type
_entity_poly.pdbx_seq_one_letter_code
_entity_poly.pdbx_strand_id
1 'polypeptide(L)'
;MSVVIVGGNECMVRQYKDLCGEYRCKAKVYPKMQSGLKNIGTPDLLVLFTNTVSHKMIRCALSEIKGQNVKIARSHSSSMAALKTILEEHTL
;
A
#
# COMPACT_ATOMS: atom_id res chain seq x y z
N MET A 1 6.92 -6.92 -9.36
CA MET A 1 6.97 -5.69 -8.54
C MET A 1 6.28 -5.95 -7.20
N SER A 2 6.86 -5.49 -6.12
CA SER A 2 6.28 -5.65 -4.78
C SER A 2 5.57 -4.37 -4.35
N VAL A 3 4.34 -4.51 -3.89
CA VAL A 3 3.50 -3.38 -3.46
C VAL A 3 3.10 -3.60 -2.01
N VAL A 4 3.24 -2.57 -1.19
CA VAL A 4 2.70 -2.56 0.18
C VAL A 4 1.62 -1.50 0.25
N ILE A 5 0.45 -1.90 0.72
CA ILE A 5 -0.70 -1.02 0.86
C ILE A 5 -0.96 -0.80 2.35
N VAL A 6 -0.94 0.45 2.78
CA VAL A 6 -1.21 0.83 4.17
C VAL A 6 -2.55 1.54 4.22
N GLY A 7 -3.47 0.97 4.98
CA GLY A 7 -4.85 1.45 5.08
C GLY A 7 -5.79 0.68 4.19
N GLY A 8 -6.91 1.29 3.88
CA GLY A 8 -7.95 0.67 3.09
C GLY A 8 -9.01 0.02 3.97
N ASN A 9 -9.97 -0.61 3.30
CA ASN A 9 -11.09 -1.28 3.95
C ASN A 9 -10.72 -2.74 4.20
N GLU A 10 -10.84 -3.19 5.45
CA GLU A 10 -10.53 -4.58 5.82
C GLU A 10 -11.30 -5.59 4.98
N CYS A 11 -12.53 -5.26 4.60
CA CYS A 11 -13.36 -6.15 3.79
C CYS A 11 -12.88 -6.26 2.34
N MET A 12 -11.99 -5.38 1.92
CA MET A 12 -11.50 -5.32 0.54
C MET A 12 -10.07 -5.80 0.38
N VAL A 13 -9.46 -6.32 1.43
CA VAL A 13 -8.06 -6.76 1.39
C VAL A 13 -7.80 -7.73 0.24
N ARG A 14 -8.66 -8.74 0.10
CA ARG A 14 -8.51 -9.72 -0.96
C ARG A 14 -8.64 -9.08 -2.35
N GLN A 15 -9.60 -8.15 -2.49
CA GLN A 15 -9.81 -7.44 -3.75
C GLN A 15 -8.60 -6.60 -4.13
N TYR A 16 -7.97 -5.94 -3.15
CA TYR A 16 -6.73 -5.19 -3.40
C TYR A 16 -5.63 -6.11 -3.89
N LYS A 17 -5.46 -7.26 -3.24
CA LYS A 17 -4.44 -8.24 -3.64
C LYS A 17 -4.70 -8.79 -5.04
N ASP A 18 -5.96 -9.09 -5.35
CA ASP A 18 -6.34 -9.61 -6.66
C ASP A 18 -6.07 -8.58 -7.76
N LEU A 19 -6.39 -7.32 -7.50
CA LEU A 19 -6.11 -6.26 -8.46
C LEU A 19 -4.62 -6.09 -8.70
N CYS A 20 -3.82 -6.11 -7.64
CA CYS A 20 -2.36 -6.06 -7.79
C CYS A 20 -1.84 -7.24 -8.60
N GLY A 21 -2.43 -8.42 -8.40
CA GLY A 21 -2.07 -9.61 -9.17
C GLY A 21 -2.34 -9.45 -10.67
N GLU A 22 -3.39 -8.73 -11.04
CA GLU A 22 -3.68 -8.43 -12.43
C GLU A 22 -2.58 -7.60 -13.09
N TYR A 23 -1.88 -6.81 -12.29
CA TYR A 23 -0.74 -6.00 -12.75
C TYR A 23 0.60 -6.69 -12.49
N ARG A 24 0.55 -8.00 -12.19
CA ARG A 24 1.73 -8.83 -11.90
C ARG A 24 2.53 -8.33 -10.70
N CYS A 25 1.84 -7.82 -9.71
CA CYS A 25 2.44 -7.32 -8.48
C CYS A 25 2.10 -8.23 -7.32
N LYS A 26 3.06 -8.42 -6.42
CA LYS A 26 2.82 -9.06 -5.14
C LYS A 26 2.41 -7.97 -4.15
N ALA A 27 1.32 -8.17 -3.44
CA ALA A 27 0.80 -7.17 -2.54
C ALA A 27 0.73 -7.66 -1.10
N LYS A 28 1.10 -6.79 -0.18
CA LYS A 28 0.85 -6.95 1.24
C LYS A 28 -0.04 -5.79 1.66
N VAL A 29 -1.11 -6.10 2.39
CA VAL A 29 -2.09 -5.08 2.78
C VAL A 29 -2.16 -5.00 4.31
N TYR A 30 -2.05 -3.79 4.82
CA TYR A 30 -2.11 -3.51 6.27
C TYR A 30 -3.23 -2.52 6.52
N PRO A 31 -4.49 -2.98 6.67
CA PRO A 31 -5.63 -2.07 6.83
C PRO A 31 -5.66 -1.37 8.18
N LYS A 32 -4.95 -1.93 9.17
CA LYS A 32 -4.84 -1.31 10.49
C LYS A 32 -3.47 -1.59 11.10
N MET A 33 -3.15 -0.88 12.18
CA MET A 33 -1.87 -1.05 12.87
C MET A 33 -1.69 -2.48 13.34
N GLN A 34 -0.60 -3.10 12.93
CA GLN A 34 -0.27 -4.47 13.32
C GLN A 34 1.24 -4.66 13.29
N SER A 35 1.72 -5.71 13.94
CA SER A 35 3.15 -5.95 14.09
C SER A 35 3.87 -6.14 12.75
N GLY A 36 3.19 -6.72 11.76
CA GLY A 36 3.75 -6.92 10.42
C GLY A 36 4.13 -5.63 9.71
N LEU A 37 3.53 -4.50 10.12
CA LEU A 37 3.84 -3.19 9.54
C LEU A 37 5.29 -2.79 9.78
N LYS A 38 5.93 -3.33 10.80
CA LYS A 38 7.33 -3.06 11.10
C LYS A 38 8.29 -3.92 10.28
N ASN A 39 7.77 -4.83 9.49
CA ASN A 39 8.55 -5.77 8.68
C ASN A 39 8.05 -5.78 7.23
N ILE A 40 7.82 -4.61 6.66
CA ILE A 40 7.30 -4.52 5.30
C ILE A 40 8.36 -4.81 4.23
N GLY A 41 9.62 -4.89 4.63
CA GLY A 41 10.69 -5.25 3.72
C GLY A 41 11.09 -4.11 2.79
N THR A 42 11.39 -4.47 1.55
CA THR A 42 11.82 -3.52 0.51
C THR A 42 10.84 -3.52 -0.66
N PRO A 43 9.67 -2.91 -0.51
CA PRO A 43 8.71 -2.85 -1.61
C PRO A 43 9.18 -1.90 -2.72
N ASP A 44 8.67 -2.12 -3.92
CA ASP A 44 8.92 -1.20 -5.03
C ASP A 44 7.99 0.00 -4.95
N LEU A 45 6.79 -0.21 -4.41
CA LEU A 45 5.77 0.83 -4.29
C LEU A 45 5.08 0.73 -2.93
N LEU A 46 4.95 1.85 -2.26
CA LEU A 46 4.19 1.98 -1.01
C LEU A 46 2.96 2.82 -1.29
N VAL A 47 1.77 2.24 -1.08
CA VAL A 47 0.50 2.93 -1.26
C VAL A 47 -0.07 3.30 0.12
N LEU A 48 -0.39 4.57 0.30
CA LEU A 48 -0.98 5.07 1.55
C LEU A 48 -2.41 5.57 1.27
N PHE A 49 -3.39 4.88 1.83
CA PHE A 49 -4.79 5.33 1.79
C PHE A 49 -5.04 6.23 2.99
N THR A 50 -4.78 7.52 2.81
CA THR A 50 -4.73 8.48 3.92
C THR A 50 -6.06 8.73 4.63
N ASN A 51 -7.18 8.36 3.99
CA ASN A 51 -8.50 8.54 4.62
C ASN A 51 -8.83 7.48 5.67
N THR A 52 -8.08 6.38 5.72
CA THR A 52 -8.37 5.25 6.61
C THR A 52 -7.25 4.93 7.59
N VAL A 53 -6.18 5.71 7.58
CA VAL A 53 -5.03 5.45 8.46
C VAL A 53 -4.76 6.63 9.38
N SER A 54 -4.17 6.32 10.54
CA SER A 54 -3.71 7.36 11.46
C SER A 54 -2.33 7.86 11.03
N HIS A 55 -1.96 9.04 11.53
CA HIS A 55 -0.62 9.57 11.31
C HIS A 55 0.45 8.63 11.84
N LYS A 56 0.15 7.91 12.93
CA LYS A 56 1.07 6.94 13.51
C LYS A 56 1.39 5.82 12.52
N MET A 57 0.38 5.30 11.83
CA MET A 57 0.58 4.27 10.82
C MET A 57 1.42 4.77 9.65
N ILE A 58 1.13 5.98 9.19
CA ILE A 58 1.87 6.60 8.08
C ILE A 58 3.33 6.77 8.48
N ARG A 59 3.60 7.30 9.66
CA ARG A 59 4.97 7.47 10.16
C ARG A 59 5.70 6.15 10.29
N CYS A 60 5.03 5.12 10.80
CA CYS A 60 5.61 3.81 10.94
C CYS A 60 6.02 3.23 9.59
N ALA A 61 5.11 3.29 8.62
CA ALA A 61 5.39 2.77 7.28
C ALA A 61 6.54 3.54 6.61
N LEU A 62 6.53 4.85 6.68
CA LEU A 62 7.59 5.68 6.09
C LEU A 62 8.93 5.45 6.76
N SER A 63 8.93 5.23 8.06
CA SER A 63 10.14 4.92 8.82
C SER A 63 10.79 3.62 8.35
N GLU A 64 9.96 2.61 8.04
CA GLU A 64 10.45 1.30 7.62
C GLU A 64 11.10 1.31 6.24
N ILE A 65 10.75 2.27 5.40
CA ILE A 65 11.35 2.39 4.06
C ILE A 65 12.38 3.50 3.94
N LYS A 66 12.70 4.16 5.04
CA LYS A 66 13.67 5.25 5.06
C LYS A 66 15.03 4.77 4.56
N GLY A 67 15.61 5.51 3.63
CA GLY A 67 16.88 5.13 3.04
C GLY A 67 16.78 4.15 1.88
N GLN A 68 15.58 3.69 1.55
CA GLN A 68 15.34 2.79 0.44
C GLN A 68 14.80 3.56 -0.76
N ASN A 69 15.01 3.02 -1.95
CA ASN A 69 14.50 3.62 -3.18
C ASN A 69 13.08 3.10 -3.48
N VAL A 70 12.12 3.54 -2.69
CA VAL A 70 10.72 3.13 -2.77
C VAL A 70 9.87 4.28 -3.29
N LYS A 71 9.02 4.00 -4.27
CA LYS A 71 8.04 4.98 -4.74
C LYS A 71 6.86 5.02 -3.78
N ILE A 72 6.38 6.22 -3.48
CA ILE A 72 5.27 6.41 -2.54
C ILE A 72 4.09 7.02 -3.27
N ALA A 73 2.93 6.37 -3.18
CA ALA A 73 1.68 6.88 -3.74
C ALA A 73 0.71 7.13 -2.60
N ARG A 74 0.12 8.31 -2.56
CA ARG A 74 -0.87 8.69 -1.55
C ARG A 74 -2.23 8.89 -2.21
N SER A 75 -3.28 8.41 -1.55
CA SER A 75 -4.65 8.59 -2.03
C SER A 75 -5.58 8.81 -0.86
N HIS A 76 -6.49 9.78 -0.99
CA HIS A 76 -7.55 9.98 -0.03
C HIS A 76 -8.64 8.93 -0.15
N SER A 77 -8.76 8.29 -1.30
CA SER A 77 -9.76 7.27 -1.54
C SER A 77 -9.13 5.88 -1.45
N SER A 78 -9.80 4.98 -0.75
CA SER A 78 -9.39 3.58 -0.66
C SER A 78 -10.21 2.69 -1.61
N SER A 79 -10.83 3.27 -2.62
CA SER A 79 -11.62 2.54 -3.60
C SER A 79 -10.76 1.71 -4.54
N MET A 80 -11.36 0.71 -5.18
CA MET A 80 -10.68 -0.09 -6.19
C MET A 80 -10.23 0.77 -7.37
N ALA A 81 -11.06 1.76 -7.77
CA ALA A 81 -10.71 2.67 -8.86
C ALA A 81 -9.46 3.49 -8.55
N ALA A 82 -9.32 3.96 -7.31
CA ALA A 82 -8.14 4.70 -6.87
C ALA A 82 -6.88 3.84 -6.94
N LEU A 83 -6.97 2.60 -6.45
CA LEU A 83 -5.84 1.67 -6.49
C LEU A 83 -5.46 1.33 -7.93
N LYS A 84 -6.46 1.11 -8.79
CA LYS A 84 -6.21 0.82 -10.21
C LYS A 84 -5.44 1.96 -10.87
N THR A 85 -5.84 3.20 -10.62
CA THR A 85 -5.15 4.37 -11.17
C THR A 85 -3.69 4.41 -10.72
N ILE A 86 -3.44 4.16 -9.44
CA ILE A 86 -2.09 4.13 -8.89
C ILE A 86 -1.26 3.04 -9.57
N LEU A 87 -1.82 1.84 -9.70
CA LEU A 87 -1.10 0.73 -10.33
C LEU A 87 -0.79 1.03 -11.80
N GLU A 88 -1.73 1.63 -12.53
CA GLU A 88 -1.50 2.00 -13.92
C GLU A 88 -0.36 3.01 -14.06
N GLU A 89 -0.27 3.97 -13.14
CA GLU A 89 0.79 4.98 -13.18
C GLU A 89 2.18 4.42 -12.87
N HIS A 90 2.25 3.39 -12.04
CA HIS A 90 3.52 2.89 -11.53
C HIS A 90 3.98 1.58 -12.14
N THR A 91 3.14 0.88 -12.89
CA THR A 91 3.47 -0.41 -13.48
C THR A 91 3.61 -0.39 -15.00
N LEU A 92 3.24 0.70 -15.62
CA LEU A 92 3.33 0.85 -17.08
C LEU A 92 4.59 1.58 -17.53
#